data_5de3871036ebbac2e2c88edb971e52af
#
_entry.id   5de3871036ebbac2e2c88edb971e52af
#
_cell.length_a   1.000
_cell.length_b   1.000
_cell.length_c   1.000
_cell.angle_alpha   90.00
_cell.angle_beta   90.00
_cell.angle_gamma   90.00
#
_symmetry.space_group_name_H-M   'P 1'
#
loop_
_entity.id
_entity.type
_entity.pdbx_description
1 polymer ?
#
loop_
_entity_poly.entity_id
_entity_poly.type
_entity_poly.pdbx_seq_one_letter_code
_entity_poly.pdbx_strand_id
1 'polypeptide(L)'
;MDSQNTHYDTIIVGGRPAGATLAARLGQAGLRVLLLERAMLPSTPAASCPAIYPATMRLLDEIGADEAEYARGTPRLRRMVSEVRDDFRISFPMPALFGRDYLYAIDRARFDAALWDTTARCPNVDARQGFAVTDVLRDGEQLIGVVGRSAGSADQRFTADCVVGADGRFSLIARKAEACSYDQRADLPTTIYYAYWRNVAPYDDQGPLIMSYGSGRGYGYLLMDSADGMTCVAIEGRSDALEEGDEKGAARYMRLLQSHPRIWRRLAHAEPIGEVRGMRDIGNLYRQAGGPGWALVGDALHQKDPLDGQGIYDAVFTAKALSQALIAWKRGDLSWAQALDRYAAAVRAETHPMYLVTMDRVKYELYTQRPDWAYRSWMRWLADDREYKRRFGLLLGRGIDPARWLPAPVLLGAIARGALGDLGRMLTRRPRPSAIPSGR
;
A
#
# COMPACT_ATOMS: atom_id res chain seq x y z
N MET A 1 -0.04 -25.72 38.96
CA MET A 1 0.36 -24.31 38.72
C MET A 1 -0.82 -23.64 38.04
N ASP A 2 -1.52 -22.81 38.81
CA ASP A 2 -2.69 -22.08 38.34
C ASP A 2 -2.31 -21.25 37.10
N SER A 3 -2.92 -21.57 35.95
CA SER A 3 -2.92 -20.68 34.80
C SER A 3 -3.67 -19.43 35.24
N GLN A 4 -2.95 -18.40 35.69
CA GLN A 4 -3.55 -17.09 35.90
C GLN A 4 -4.25 -16.72 34.61
N ASN A 5 -5.57 -16.72 34.64
CA ASN A 5 -6.42 -16.28 33.53
C ASN A 5 -6.16 -14.79 33.34
N THR A 6 -5.16 -14.47 32.50
CA THR A 6 -4.72 -13.09 32.31
C THR A 6 -5.70 -12.42 31.36
N HIS A 7 -6.56 -11.57 31.89
CA HIS A 7 -7.54 -10.80 31.14
C HIS A 7 -6.95 -9.48 30.69
N TYR A 8 -7.18 -9.09 29.42
CA TYR A 8 -6.74 -7.84 28.80
C TYR A 8 -7.94 -6.97 28.40
N ASP A 9 -7.73 -5.68 28.25
CA ASP A 9 -8.74 -4.82 27.60
C ASP A 9 -8.87 -5.16 26.12
N THR A 10 -7.74 -5.46 25.49
CA THR A 10 -7.72 -5.79 24.04
C THR A 10 -6.63 -6.82 23.76
N ILE A 11 -6.98 -7.85 22.98
CA ILE A 11 -6.01 -8.75 22.32
C ILE A 11 -5.94 -8.38 20.85
N ILE A 12 -4.72 -8.15 20.32
CA ILE A 12 -4.48 -7.82 18.92
C ILE A 12 -3.70 -8.98 18.29
N VAL A 13 -4.27 -9.56 17.24
CA VAL A 13 -3.66 -10.66 16.48
C VAL A 13 -3.03 -10.13 15.20
N GLY A 14 -1.69 -10.16 15.13
CA GLY A 14 -0.86 -9.59 14.08
C GLY A 14 -0.14 -8.32 14.54
N GLY A 15 1.21 -8.33 14.56
CA GLY A 15 2.08 -7.28 15.10
C GLY A 15 2.73 -6.38 14.04
N ARG A 16 2.22 -6.40 12.78
CA ARG A 16 2.74 -5.56 11.69
C ARG A 16 2.07 -4.17 11.71
N PRO A 17 2.19 -3.28 10.69
CA PRO A 17 1.83 -1.86 10.80
C PRO A 17 0.49 -1.58 11.47
N ALA A 18 -0.58 -2.31 11.13
CA ALA A 18 -1.91 -2.10 11.73
C ALA A 18 -1.92 -2.43 13.22
N GLY A 19 -1.47 -3.65 13.58
CA GLY A 19 -1.53 -4.11 14.97
C GLY A 19 -0.55 -3.39 15.88
N ALA A 20 0.69 -3.15 15.42
CA ALA A 20 1.67 -2.39 16.18
C ALA A 20 1.19 -0.95 16.44
N THR A 21 0.67 -0.27 15.42
CA THR A 21 0.11 1.08 15.59
C THR A 21 -1.06 1.10 16.58
N LEU A 22 -1.98 0.14 16.47
CA LEU A 22 -3.12 0.04 17.38
C LEU A 22 -2.67 -0.20 18.81
N ALA A 23 -1.76 -1.17 19.02
CA ALA A 23 -1.26 -1.51 20.34
C ALA A 23 -0.52 -0.34 21.00
N ALA A 24 0.34 0.37 20.26
CA ALA A 24 1.01 1.56 20.77
C ALA A 24 0.01 2.63 21.23
N ARG A 25 -1.02 2.93 20.43
CA ARG A 25 -2.04 3.95 20.76
C ARG A 25 -2.87 3.55 21.99
N LEU A 26 -3.28 2.29 22.09
CA LEU A 26 -4.06 1.80 23.23
C LEU A 26 -3.20 1.74 24.51
N GLY A 27 -1.95 1.25 24.40
CA GLY A 27 -1.02 1.22 25.53
C GLY A 27 -0.69 2.63 26.05
N GLN A 28 -0.46 3.60 25.17
CA GLN A 28 -0.27 5.01 25.53
C GLN A 28 -1.50 5.62 26.22
N ALA A 29 -2.70 5.14 25.88
CA ALA A 29 -3.94 5.55 26.56
C ALA A 29 -4.20 4.83 27.88
N GLY A 30 -3.31 3.93 28.31
CA GLY A 30 -3.39 3.20 29.58
C GLY A 30 -4.19 1.90 29.55
N LEU A 31 -4.61 1.44 28.37
CA LEU A 31 -5.30 0.15 28.22
C LEU A 31 -4.29 -1.01 28.28
N ARG A 32 -4.70 -2.10 28.89
CA ARG A 32 -3.93 -3.34 28.98
C ARG A 32 -4.08 -4.16 27.70
N VAL A 33 -3.02 -4.21 26.90
CA VAL A 33 -3.01 -4.80 25.54
C VAL A 33 -2.13 -6.04 25.50
N LEU A 34 -2.62 -7.13 24.88
CA LEU A 34 -1.81 -8.25 24.43
C LEU A 34 -1.65 -8.17 22.90
N LEU A 35 -0.42 -8.04 22.43
CA LEU A 35 -0.08 -8.05 21.01
C LEU A 35 0.61 -9.35 20.63
N LEU A 36 0.03 -10.11 19.70
CA LEU A 36 0.51 -11.43 19.30
C LEU A 36 0.96 -11.41 17.83
N GLU A 37 2.23 -11.75 17.58
CA GLU A 37 2.78 -11.88 16.21
C GLU A 37 3.34 -13.29 16.02
N ARG A 38 2.93 -13.97 14.94
CA ARG A 38 3.39 -15.33 14.63
C ARG A 38 4.84 -15.41 14.20
N ALA A 39 5.34 -14.36 13.56
CA ALA A 39 6.71 -14.29 13.09
C ALA A 39 7.65 -13.78 14.19
N MET A 40 8.92 -14.15 14.07
CA MET A 40 10.02 -13.43 14.73
C MET A 40 10.41 -12.26 13.83
N LEU A 41 10.45 -11.05 14.37
CA LEU A 41 10.89 -9.85 13.66
C LEU A 41 12.39 -9.58 13.92
N PRO A 42 13.15 -9.08 12.94
CA PRO A 42 12.72 -8.63 11.62
C PRO A 42 12.40 -9.78 10.66
N SER A 43 11.28 -9.67 9.92
CA SER A 43 10.92 -10.62 8.88
C SER A 43 10.12 -9.94 7.76
N THR A 44 10.37 -10.35 6.51
CA THR A 44 9.69 -9.78 5.36
C THR A 44 8.24 -10.29 5.24
N PRO A 45 7.23 -9.45 5.05
CA PRO A 45 5.86 -9.88 4.80
C PRO A 45 5.72 -10.61 3.46
N ALA A 46 4.63 -11.36 3.29
CA ALA A 46 4.41 -12.16 2.08
C ALA A 46 4.33 -11.31 0.81
N ALA A 47 3.52 -10.25 0.81
CA ALA A 47 3.45 -9.27 -0.26
C ALA A 47 3.04 -7.91 0.32
N SER A 48 3.72 -6.86 -0.10
CA SER A 48 3.38 -5.49 0.27
C SER A 48 4.14 -4.48 -0.59
N CYS A 49 3.46 -3.45 -1.05
CA CYS A 49 4.13 -2.28 -1.62
C CYS A 49 4.92 -1.58 -0.50
N PRO A 50 6.22 -1.29 -0.69
CA PRO A 50 7.06 -0.66 0.32
C PRO A 50 6.90 0.85 0.42
N ALA A 51 6.09 1.49 -0.44
CA ALA A 51 5.93 2.94 -0.46
C ALA A 51 5.22 3.46 0.79
N ILE A 52 5.81 4.45 1.45
CA ILE A 52 5.16 5.24 2.50
C ILE A 52 5.24 6.72 2.16
N TYR A 53 4.11 7.39 2.21
CA TYR A 53 3.94 8.79 1.85
C TYR A 53 3.92 9.70 3.09
N PRO A 54 4.03 11.02 2.94
CA PRO A 54 4.04 11.96 4.07
C PRO A 54 2.87 11.79 5.05
N ALA A 55 1.67 11.48 4.58
CA ALA A 55 0.52 11.25 5.46
C ALA A 55 0.69 9.99 6.34
N THR A 56 1.29 8.92 5.82
CA THR A 56 1.62 7.73 6.62
C THR A 56 2.64 8.09 7.71
N MET A 57 3.71 8.78 7.33
CA MET A 57 4.76 9.19 8.27
C MET A 57 4.20 10.10 9.38
N ARG A 58 3.30 11.03 9.05
CA ARG A 58 2.61 11.85 10.06
C ARG A 58 1.82 10.99 11.09
N LEU A 59 1.13 9.96 10.62
CA LEU A 59 0.41 9.06 11.53
C LEU A 59 1.34 8.23 12.41
N LEU A 60 2.54 7.91 11.92
CA LEU A 60 3.59 7.23 12.69
C LEU A 60 4.24 8.17 13.73
N ASP A 61 4.39 9.46 13.41
CA ASP A 61 4.84 10.47 14.38
C ASP A 61 3.91 10.52 15.61
N GLU A 62 2.58 10.33 15.41
CA GLU A 62 1.59 10.35 16.49
C GLU A 62 1.76 9.23 17.52
N ILE A 63 2.44 8.14 17.18
CA ILE A 63 2.76 7.04 18.11
C ILE A 63 4.21 7.09 18.61
N GLY A 64 4.99 8.12 18.20
CA GLY A 64 6.38 8.26 18.56
C GLY A 64 7.33 7.30 17.84
N ALA A 65 6.94 6.80 16.64
CA ALA A 65 7.85 6.00 15.82
C ALA A 65 8.97 6.87 15.25
N ASP A 66 10.22 6.45 15.44
CA ASP A 66 11.39 7.20 14.97
C ASP A 66 11.64 6.97 13.49
N GLU A 67 11.57 8.07 12.69
CA GLU A 67 11.83 8.03 11.25
C GLU A 67 13.26 7.53 10.95
N ALA A 68 14.24 7.89 11.78
CA ALA A 68 15.61 7.44 11.58
C ALA A 68 15.77 5.92 11.73
N GLU A 69 14.93 5.29 12.56
CA GLU A 69 14.94 3.85 12.76
C GLU A 69 14.13 3.11 11.68
N TYR A 70 12.88 3.50 11.45
CA TYR A 70 12.04 2.76 10.51
C TYR A 70 12.43 2.97 9.03
N ALA A 71 13.09 4.08 8.69
CA ALA A 71 13.59 4.37 7.34
C ALA A 71 15.12 4.23 7.21
N ARG A 72 15.79 3.64 8.21
CA ARG A 72 17.25 3.51 8.23
C ARG A 72 17.80 2.92 6.93
N GLY A 73 18.79 3.60 6.34
CA GLY A 73 19.42 3.20 5.08
C GLY A 73 18.58 3.45 3.84
N THR A 74 17.34 3.98 3.97
CA THR A 74 16.44 4.22 2.83
C THR A 74 16.61 5.66 2.34
N PRO A 75 16.82 5.88 1.02
CA PRO A 75 16.95 7.23 0.47
C PRO A 75 15.59 7.94 0.45
N ARG A 76 15.63 9.28 0.62
CA ARG A 76 14.48 10.15 0.45
C ARG A 76 14.14 10.30 -1.03
N LEU A 77 13.03 9.78 -1.47
CA LEU A 77 12.58 9.84 -2.86
C LEU A 77 11.75 11.12 -3.06
N ARG A 78 12.37 12.13 -3.67
CA ARG A 78 11.72 13.44 -3.90
C ARG A 78 11.07 13.58 -5.25
N ARG A 79 11.22 12.56 -6.11
CA ARG A 79 10.76 12.62 -7.48
C ARG A 79 10.11 11.31 -7.90
N MET A 80 9.04 11.43 -8.66
CA MET A 80 8.41 10.32 -9.35
C MET A 80 8.54 10.50 -10.86
N VAL A 81 8.80 9.41 -11.57
CA VAL A 81 8.81 9.35 -13.02
C VAL A 81 7.82 8.29 -13.46
N SER A 82 6.95 8.64 -14.38
CA SER A 82 6.05 7.69 -15.02
C SER A 82 6.28 7.73 -16.54
N GLU A 83 6.54 6.58 -17.12
CA GLU A 83 6.62 6.40 -18.56
C GLU A 83 5.48 5.49 -19.01
N VAL A 84 4.91 5.78 -20.18
CA VAL A 84 3.92 4.88 -20.78
C VAL A 84 4.36 4.58 -22.18
N ARG A 85 4.62 3.30 -22.45
CA ARG A 85 5.24 2.83 -23.69
C ARG A 85 6.53 3.62 -23.96
N ASP A 86 6.87 3.85 -25.22
CA ASP A 86 7.97 4.76 -25.59
C ASP A 86 7.47 6.15 -25.98
N ASP A 87 6.24 6.49 -25.64
CA ASP A 87 5.52 7.63 -26.20
C ASP A 87 5.64 8.90 -25.37
N PHE A 88 5.64 8.79 -24.04
CA PHE A 88 5.74 9.97 -23.18
C PHE A 88 6.27 9.65 -21.79
N ARG A 89 6.81 10.68 -21.18
CA ARG A 89 7.38 10.67 -19.84
C ARG A 89 6.80 11.81 -19.03
N ILE A 90 6.31 11.50 -17.85
CA ILE A 90 5.93 12.45 -16.82
C ILE A 90 7.02 12.41 -15.73
N SER A 91 7.56 13.56 -15.36
CA SER A 91 8.40 13.69 -14.18
C SER A 91 7.86 14.82 -13.32
N PHE A 92 7.70 14.58 -12.03
CA PHE A 92 7.24 15.59 -11.09
C PHE A 92 7.86 15.40 -9.70
N PRO A 93 8.11 16.51 -8.98
CA PRO A 93 8.57 16.44 -7.60
C PRO A 93 7.41 15.99 -6.69
N MET A 94 7.76 15.37 -5.56
CA MET A 94 6.79 15.18 -4.49
C MET A 94 6.37 16.53 -3.90
N PRO A 95 5.07 16.79 -3.74
CA PRO A 95 4.62 18.02 -3.08
C PRO A 95 4.99 17.99 -1.60
N ALA A 96 5.34 19.15 -1.05
CA ALA A 96 5.57 19.29 0.38
C ALA A 96 4.24 19.11 1.15
N LEU A 97 4.17 18.11 2.02
CA LEU A 97 3.03 17.77 2.84
C LEU A 97 3.50 17.38 4.25
N PHE A 98 2.86 17.90 5.27
CA PHE A 98 3.15 17.55 6.66
C PHE A 98 4.64 17.68 7.03
N GLY A 99 5.32 18.69 6.50
CA GLY A 99 6.75 18.94 6.73
C GLY A 99 7.71 18.07 5.91
N ARG A 100 7.21 17.26 4.96
CA ARG A 100 8.02 16.35 4.13
C ARG A 100 7.74 16.57 2.65
N ASP A 101 8.79 16.66 1.83
CA ASP A 101 8.76 16.76 0.37
C ASP A 101 9.26 15.47 -0.31
N TYR A 102 9.18 14.34 0.40
CA TYR A 102 9.68 13.04 -0.02
C TYR A 102 8.77 11.91 0.47
N LEU A 103 8.98 10.77 -0.11
CA LEU A 103 8.45 9.48 0.34
C LEU A 103 9.60 8.49 0.50
N TYR A 104 9.30 7.30 1.02
CA TYR A 104 10.24 6.19 1.09
C TYR A 104 9.70 4.94 0.41
N ALA A 105 10.59 4.14 -0.19
CA ALA A 105 10.37 2.74 -0.45
C ALA A 105 11.15 1.93 0.61
N ILE A 106 10.51 1.73 1.75
CA ILE A 106 11.12 1.18 2.96
C ILE A 106 11.54 -0.29 2.82
N ASP A 107 12.56 -0.69 3.57
CA ASP A 107 12.78 -2.11 3.89
C ASP A 107 11.69 -2.56 4.88
N ARG A 108 10.77 -3.43 4.42
CA ARG A 108 9.62 -3.87 5.21
C ARG A 108 9.99 -4.68 6.45
N ALA A 109 11.07 -5.44 6.42
CA ALA A 109 11.50 -6.19 7.59
C ALA A 109 11.96 -5.24 8.70
N ARG A 110 12.75 -4.24 8.34
CA ARG A 110 13.29 -3.21 9.23
C ARG A 110 12.19 -2.29 9.73
N PHE A 111 11.31 -1.87 8.86
CA PHE A 111 10.14 -1.03 9.19
C PHE A 111 9.22 -1.71 10.20
N ASP A 112 8.82 -2.95 9.92
CA ASP A 112 7.93 -3.69 10.80
C ASP A 112 8.57 -3.94 12.19
N ALA A 113 9.89 -4.23 12.23
CA ALA A 113 10.63 -4.37 13.48
C ALA A 113 10.72 -3.06 14.28
N ALA A 114 10.97 -1.93 13.62
CA ALA A 114 11.02 -0.63 14.30
C ALA A 114 9.65 -0.23 14.91
N LEU A 115 8.55 -0.51 14.21
CA LEU A 115 7.20 -0.31 14.77
C LEU A 115 6.91 -1.25 15.95
N TRP A 116 7.34 -2.50 15.85
CA TRP A 116 7.24 -3.46 16.95
C TRP A 116 8.00 -2.96 18.18
N ASP A 117 9.24 -2.53 18.03
CA ASP A 117 10.08 -2.03 19.12
C ASP A 117 9.49 -0.76 19.75
N THR A 118 8.90 0.12 18.96
CA THR A 118 8.16 1.29 19.46
C THR A 118 7.00 0.85 20.35
N THR A 119 6.28 -0.17 19.94
CA THR A 119 5.10 -0.71 20.63
C THR A 119 5.48 -1.47 21.87
N ALA A 120 6.51 -2.33 21.81
CA ALA A 120 6.96 -3.16 22.93
C ALA A 120 7.53 -2.33 24.11
N ARG A 121 7.93 -1.08 23.85
CA ARG A 121 8.35 -0.15 24.90
C ARG A 121 7.19 0.50 25.66
N CYS A 122 5.94 0.35 25.19
CA CYS A 122 4.77 0.89 25.89
C CYS A 122 4.46 0.07 27.17
N PRO A 123 4.37 0.68 28.36
CA PRO A 123 4.27 -0.07 29.65
C PRO A 123 3.05 -1.00 29.74
N ASN A 124 1.97 -0.67 29.06
CA ASN A 124 0.71 -1.41 29.13
C ASN A 124 0.54 -2.43 27.97
N VAL A 125 1.60 -2.69 27.21
CA VAL A 125 1.58 -3.63 26.09
C VAL A 125 2.41 -4.86 26.41
N ASP A 126 1.77 -6.03 26.49
CA ASP A 126 2.42 -7.34 26.49
C ASP A 126 2.57 -7.79 25.03
N ALA A 127 3.78 -7.66 24.47
CA ALA A 127 4.06 -7.94 23.06
C ALA A 127 4.83 -9.26 22.93
N ARG A 128 4.24 -10.25 22.20
CA ARG A 128 4.81 -11.59 22.03
C ARG A 128 5.01 -11.94 20.56
N GLN A 129 6.25 -12.19 20.19
CA GLN A 129 6.65 -12.73 18.88
C GLN A 129 6.72 -14.26 18.92
N GLY A 130 6.68 -14.89 17.74
CA GLY A 130 6.72 -16.35 17.61
C GLY A 130 5.48 -17.04 18.21
N PHE A 131 4.38 -16.29 18.37
CA PHE A 131 3.12 -16.80 18.92
C PHE A 131 2.03 -16.86 17.85
N ALA A 132 1.66 -18.07 17.46
CA ALA A 132 0.62 -18.30 16.48
C ALA A 132 -0.74 -18.50 17.12
N VAL A 133 -1.67 -17.58 16.89
CA VAL A 133 -3.08 -17.78 17.22
C VAL A 133 -3.68 -18.82 16.26
N THR A 134 -4.34 -19.83 16.83
CA THR A 134 -4.92 -20.96 16.09
C THR A 134 -6.43 -20.98 16.14
N ASP A 135 -7.04 -20.42 17.20
CA ASP A 135 -8.48 -20.37 17.37
C ASP A 135 -8.91 -19.18 18.25
N VAL A 136 -10.21 -18.98 18.38
CA VAL A 136 -10.86 -17.97 19.22
C VAL A 136 -11.64 -18.62 20.36
N LEU A 137 -11.78 -17.91 21.48
CA LEU A 137 -12.67 -18.27 22.59
C LEU A 137 -13.98 -17.52 22.46
N ARG A 138 -15.08 -18.22 22.73
CA ARG A 138 -16.43 -17.65 22.64
C ARG A 138 -17.23 -17.86 23.92
N ASP A 139 -18.14 -16.93 24.18
CA ASP A 139 -19.26 -17.05 25.09
C ASP A 139 -20.53 -16.67 24.30
N GLY A 140 -21.30 -17.68 23.90
CA GLY A 140 -22.36 -17.52 22.90
C GLY A 140 -21.83 -16.93 21.58
N GLU A 141 -22.37 -15.80 21.15
CA GLU A 141 -21.94 -15.10 19.94
C GLU A 141 -20.71 -14.20 20.17
N GLN A 142 -20.38 -13.88 21.44
CA GLN A 142 -19.31 -12.96 21.77
C GLN A 142 -17.95 -13.63 21.66
N LEU A 143 -16.98 -13.00 20.99
CA LEU A 143 -15.58 -13.36 21.08
C LEU A 143 -15.01 -12.80 22.39
N ILE A 144 -14.49 -13.68 23.23
CA ILE A 144 -13.95 -13.34 24.56
C ILE A 144 -12.45 -13.58 24.68
N GLY A 145 -11.78 -14.04 23.61
CA GLY A 145 -10.36 -14.31 23.68
C GLY A 145 -9.83 -15.14 22.51
N VAL A 146 -8.59 -15.61 22.67
CA VAL A 146 -7.89 -16.41 21.66
C VAL A 146 -7.19 -17.61 22.26
N VAL A 147 -6.97 -18.63 21.42
CA VAL A 147 -6.11 -19.79 21.69
C VAL A 147 -4.93 -19.75 20.72
N GLY A 148 -3.75 -20.03 21.20
CA GLY A 148 -2.56 -20.10 20.37
C GLY A 148 -1.37 -20.67 21.11
N ARG A 149 -0.24 -20.78 20.41
CA ARG A 149 0.99 -21.36 20.96
C ARG A 149 2.25 -20.78 20.33
N SER A 150 3.33 -20.80 21.07
CA SER A 150 4.69 -20.70 20.52
C SER A 150 5.16 -22.05 19.99
N ALA A 151 6.15 -22.07 19.11
CA ALA A 151 6.71 -23.31 18.58
C ALA A 151 7.17 -24.24 19.71
N GLY A 152 6.72 -25.50 19.68
CA GLY A 152 7.08 -26.51 20.67
C GLY A 152 6.38 -26.40 22.03
N SER A 153 5.46 -25.44 22.21
CA SER A 153 4.72 -25.24 23.46
C SER A 153 3.28 -25.74 23.37
N ALA A 154 2.68 -26.02 24.53
CA ALA A 154 1.25 -26.30 24.63
C ALA A 154 0.42 -25.05 24.30
N ASP A 155 -0.84 -25.27 23.93
CA ASP A 155 -1.80 -24.20 23.69
C ASP A 155 -2.00 -23.35 24.96
N GLN A 156 -1.99 -22.05 24.78
CA GLN A 156 -2.28 -21.04 25.79
C GLN A 156 -3.58 -20.34 25.46
N ARG A 157 -4.32 -19.92 26.47
CA ARG A 157 -5.59 -19.20 26.33
C ARG A 157 -5.46 -17.82 26.96
N PHE A 158 -5.93 -16.80 26.26
CA PHE A 158 -6.00 -15.43 26.75
C PHE A 158 -7.40 -14.89 26.53
N THR A 159 -7.90 -14.12 27.49
CA THR A 159 -9.22 -13.48 27.42
C THR A 159 -9.10 -11.97 27.34
N ALA A 160 -10.07 -11.32 26.70
CA ALA A 160 -10.15 -9.87 26.59
C ALA A 160 -11.60 -9.40 26.40
N ASP A 161 -11.83 -8.12 26.66
CA ASP A 161 -13.10 -7.48 26.35
C ASP A 161 -13.28 -7.31 24.83
N CYS A 162 -12.17 -7.19 24.07
CA CYS A 162 -12.18 -7.10 22.61
C CYS A 162 -11.01 -7.86 21.99
N VAL A 163 -11.29 -8.66 20.94
CA VAL A 163 -10.29 -9.32 20.10
C VAL A 163 -10.20 -8.59 18.77
N VAL A 164 -9.01 -8.12 18.39
CA VAL A 164 -8.79 -7.40 17.12
C VAL A 164 -7.99 -8.25 16.16
N GLY A 165 -8.56 -8.47 14.95
CA GLY A 165 -7.85 -9.04 13.81
C GLY A 165 -7.04 -7.97 13.09
N ALA A 166 -5.71 -8.05 13.18
CA ALA A 166 -4.71 -7.28 12.44
C ALA A 166 -3.81 -8.19 11.60
N ASP A 167 -4.29 -9.40 11.32
CA ASP A 167 -3.58 -10.55 10.77
C ASP A 167 -3.65 -10.65 9.23
N GLY A 168 -3.97 -9.52 8.59
CA GLY A 168 -3.81 -9.30 7.16
C GLY A 168 -4.90 -9.93 6.30
N ARG A 169 -4.61 -10.04 5.00
CA ARG A 169 -5.57 -10.42 3.95
C ARG A 169 -6.30 -11.73 4.22
N PHE A 170 -5.62 -12.70 4.79
CA PHE A 170 -6.14 -14.04 5.09
C PHE A 170 -6.53 -14.19 6.56
N SER A 171 -7.02 -13.12 7.17
CA SER A 171 -7.35 -13.03 8.59
C SER A 171 -8.05 -14.26 9.15
N LEU A 172 -7.44 -14.86 10.17
CA LEU A 172 -8.05 -15.91 10.98
C LEU A 172 -9.24 -15.36 11.76
N ILE A 173 -9.05 -14.18 12.36
CA ILE A 173 -10.11 -13.54 13.17
C ILE A 173 -11.33 -13.22 12.33
N ALA A 174 -11.16 -12.64 11.11
CA ALA A 174 -12.28 -12.38 10.21
C ALA A 174 -13.06 -13.66 9.86
N ARG A 175 -12.36 -14.76 9.57
CA ARG A 175 -12.99 -16.06 9.27
C ARG A 175 -13.69 -16.66 10.46
N LYS A 176 -13.04 -16.64 11.64
CA LYS A 176 -13.64 -17.18 12.86
C LYS A 176 -14.81 -16.33 13.35
N ALA A 177 -14.79 -15.03 13.12
CA ALA A 177 -15.88 -14.11 13.42
C ALA A 177 -16.99 -14.12 12.35
N GLU A 178 -16.82 -14.88 11.26
CA GLU A 178 -17.75 -14.94 10.12
C GLU A 178 -18.06 -13.55 9.53
N ALA A 179 -17.03 -12.66 9.51
CA ALA A 179 -17.16 -11.28 9.07
C ALA A 179 -17.61 -11.20 7.61
N CYS A 180 -18.78 -10.63 7.37
CA CYS A 180 -19.34 -10.45 6.03
C CYS A 180 -18.47 -9.52 5.19
N SER A 181 -18.27 -9.87 3.91
CA SER A 181 -17.58 -9.03 2.93
C SER A 181 -18.57 -8.25 2.08
N TYR A 182 -18.21 -7.01 1.71
CA TYR A 182 -19.01 -6.13 0.84
C TYR A 182 -18.11 -5.28 -0.05
N ASP A 183 -18.69 -4.52 -0.99
CA ASP A 183 -17.96 -3.72 -1.99
C ASP A 183 -16.85 -4.50 -2.72
N GLN A 184 -17.12 -5.75 -3.05
CA GLN A 184 -16.16 -6.63 -3.70
C GLN A 184 -16.02 -6.27 -5.19
N ARG A 185 -14.80 -6.16 -5.68
CA ARG A 185 -14.48 -5.93 -7.08
C ARG A 185 -13.70 -7.13 -7.64
N ALA A 186 -14.44 -8.21 -7.88
CA ALA A 186 -13.90 -9.44 -8.49
C ALA A 186 -13.81 -9.35 -10.04
N ASP A 187 -14.36 -8.28 -10.62
CA ASP A 187 -14.37 -8.01 -12.06
C ASP A 187 -13.03 -7.49 -12.61
N LEU A 188 -12.09 -7.13 -11.75
CA LEU A 188 -10.79 -6.55 -12.11
C LEU A 188 -9.63 -7.31 -11.41
N PRO A 189 -9.44 -8.61 -11.66
CA PRO A 189 -8.39 -9.38 -10.98
C PRO A 189 -7.00 -8.94 -11.46
N THR A 190 -6.15 -8.56 -10.51
CA THR A 190 -4.76 -8.20 -10.76
C THR A 190 -3.80 -9.14 -10.05
N THR A 191 -2.61 -9.27 -10.59
CA THR A 191 -1.50 -10.05 -10.02
C THR A 191 -0.27 -9.16 -9.92
N ILE A 192 0.50 -9.32 -8.85
CA ILE A 192 1.77 -8.63 -8.66
C ILE A 192 2.89 -9.65 -8.42
N TYR A 193 4.04 -9.40 -9.02
CA TYR A 193 5.32 -10.04 -8.70
C TYR A 193 6.34 -8.98 -8.35
N TYR A 194 7.21 -9.23 -7.37
CA TYR A 194 8.31 -8.32 -7.04
C TYR A 194 9.51 -9.06 -6.44
N ALA A 195 10.67 -8.44 -6.58
CA ALA A 195 11.90 -8.82 -5.88
C ALA A 195 12.74 -7.55 -5.61
N TYR A 196 13.64 -7.67 -4.66
CA TYR A 196 14.68 -6.66 -4.46
C TYR A 196 15.91 -6.97 -5.30
N TRP A 197 16.52 -5.93 -5.83
CA TRP A 197 17.70 -6.05 -6.70
C TRP A 197 18.81 -5.13 -6.20
N ARG A 198 20.05 -5.59 -6.33
CA ARG A 198 21.24 -4.80 -6.08
C ARG A 198 21.88 -4.39 -7.42
N ASN A 199 22.63 -3.28 -7.42
CA ASN A 199 23.34 -2.77 -8.59
C ASN A 199 22.41 -2.45 -9.79
N VAL A 200 21.19 -2.03 -9.53
CA VAL A 200 20.30 -1.55 -10.59
C VAL A 200 20.85 -0.23 -11.14
N ALA A 201 21.03 -0.16 -12.47
CA ALA A 201 21.52 1.07 -13.08
C ALA A 201 20.60 2.25 -12.77
N PRO A 202 21.14 3.44 -12.41
CA PRO A 202 20.31 4.60 -12.09
C PRO A 202 19.46 4.99 -13.31
N TYR A 203 18.32 5.61 -13.04
CA TYR A 203 17.45 6.09 -14.11
C TYR A 203 18.08 7.25 -14.90
N ASP A 204 18.65 8.20 -14.17
CA ASP A 204 19.40 9.35 -14.63
C ASP A 204 20.36 9.83 -13.51
N ASP A 205 20.99 10.98 -13.67
CA ASP A 205 21.93 11.61 -12.73
C ASP A 205 21.27 12.46 -11.64
N GLN A 206 19.93 12.52 -11.59
CA GLN A 206 19.19 13.41 -10.67
C GLN A 206 18.85 12.73 -9.30
N GLY A 207 19.46 11.58 -9.01
CA GLY A 207 19.32 10.91 -7.73
C GLY A 207 18.16 9.90 -7.65
N PRO A 208 17.89 9.37 -6.44
CA PRO A 208 16.95 8.28 -6.23
C PRO A 208 15.49 8.70 -6.50
N LEU A 209 14.69 7.75 -6.99
CA LEU A 209 13.32 8.03 -7.40
C LEU A 209 12.42 6.77 -7.38
N ILE A 210 11.14 6.98 -7.60
CA ILE A 210 10.20 5.94 -8.05
C ILE A 210 9.98 6.11 -9.55
N MET A 211 10.14 5.02 -10.29
CA MET A 211 9.83 4.94 -11.70
C MET A 211 8.73 3.93 -11.94
N SER A 212 7.66 4.35 -12.60
CA SER A 212 6.64 3.46 -13.15
C SER A 212 6.72 3.41 -14.68
N TYR A 213 6.43 2.26 -15.25
CA TYR A 213 6.40 2.06 -16.69
C TYR A 213 5.16 1.25 -17.10
N GLY A 214 4.27 1.84 -17.86
CA GLY A 214 3.11 1.17 -18.44
C GLY A 214 3.43 0.50 -19.77
N SER A 215 3.31 -0.82 -19.85
CA SER A 215 3.61 -1.58 -21.08
C SER A 215 2.57 -1.38 -22.19
N GLY A 216 1.36 -0.96 -21.84
CA GLY A 216 0.20 -0.92 -22.75
C GLY A 216 -0.37 -2.31 -23.08
N ARG A 217 0.08 -3.37 -22.40
CA ARG A 217 -0.34 -4.78 -22.58
C ARG A 217 -1.15 -5.32 -21.40
N GLY A 218 -1.72 -4.44 -20.57
CA GLY A 218 -2.46 -4.80 -19.37
C GLY A 218 -1.60 -5.04 -18.14
N TYR A 219 -0.33 -4.68 -18.17
CA TYR A 219 0.59 -4.70 -17.03
C TYR A 219 1.63 -3.59 -17.12
N GLY A 220 2.28 -3.31 -16.01
CA GLY A 220 3.35 -2.32 -15.90
C GLY A 220 4.45 -2.76 -14.94
N TYR A 221 5.48 -1.94 -14.85
CA TYR A 221 6.64 -2.12 -14.00
C TYR A 221 6.75 -0.95 -13.02
N LEU A 222 7.20 -1.25 -11.81
CA LEU A 222 7.47 -0.25 -10.79
C LEU A 222 8.85 -0.52 -10.20
N LEU A 223 9.77 0.44 -10.34
CA LEU A 223 11.10 0.40 -9.77
C LEU A 223 11.21 1.48 -8.71
N MET A 224 11.53 1.09 -7.49
CA MET A 224 11.60 1.99 -6.34
C MET A 224 12.95 1.85 -5.67
N ASP A 225 13.76 2.92 -5.68
CA ASP A 225 15.02 2.94 -4.97
C ASP A 225 14.78 2.82 -3.46
N SER A 226 15.41 1.84 -2.83
CA SER A 226 15.10 1.37 -1.47
C SER A 226 16.36 1.36 -0.59
N ALA A 227 16.25 0.76 0.60
CA ALA A 227 17.31 0.72 1.58
C ALA A 227 18.60 0.06 1.07
N ASP A 228 19.74 0.55 1.55
CA ASP A 228 21.08 -0.04 1.33
C ASP A 228 21.45 -0.18 -0.16
N GLY A 229 21.01 0.74 -1.00
CA GLY A 229 21.28 0.73 -2.44
C GLY A 229 20.51 -0.33 -3.21
N MET A 230 19.53 -0.97 -2.60
CA MET A 230 18.62 -1.89 -3.29
C MET A 230 17.54 -1.14 -4.06
N THR A 231 16.97 -1.79 -5.05
CA THR A 231 15.77 -1.33 -5.76
C THR A 231 14.70 -2.42 -5.67
N CYS A 232 13.51 -2.06 -5.22
CA CYS A 232 12.35 -2.93 -5.34
C CYS A 232 11.84 -2.87 -6.78
N VAL A 233 11.84 -4.00 -7.47
CA VAL A 233 11.36 -4.12 -8.86
C VAL A 233 10.08 -4.95 -8.85
N ALA A 234 8.97 -4.33 -9.20
CA ALA A 234 7.66 -4.97 -9.25
C ALA A 234 7.09 -4.98 -10.66
N ILE A 235 6.30 -5.99 -10.95
CA ILE A 235 5.46 -6.11 -12.15
C ILE A 235 4.05 -6.32 -11.64
N GLU A 236 3.12 -5.47 -12.06
CA GLU A 236 1.73 -5.53 -11.68
C GLU A 236 0.84 -5.39 -12.91
N GLY A 237 -0.24 -6.15 -12.95
CA GLY A 237 -1.17 -6.07 -14.08
C GLY A 237 -2.34 -7.03 -13.95
N ARG A 238 -3.12 -7.11 -15.04
CA ARG A 238 -4.22 -8.07 -15.16
C ARG A 238 -3.71 -9.48 -14.96
N SER A 239 -4.45 -10.28 -14.20
CA SER A 239 -4.06 -11.65 -13.91
C SER A 239 -3.91 -12.50 -15.19
N ASP A 240 -4.81 -12.36 -16.15
CA ASP A 240 -4.73 -13.07 -17.44
C ASP A 240 -3.49 -12.67 -18.27
N ALA A 241 -3.14 -11.38 -18.29
CA ALA A 241 -1.98 -10.90 -19.03
C ALA A 241 -0.63 -11.30 -18.40
N LEU A 242 -0.58 -11.41 -17.06
CA LEU A 242 0.62 -11.83 -16.35
C LEU A 242 0.77 -13.35 -16.25
N GLU A 243 -0.33 -14.10 -16.30
CA GLU A 243 -0.35 -15.55 -16.13
C GLU A 243 -0.27 -16.32 -17.45
N GLU A 244 -0.09 -15.63 -18.58
CA GLU A 244 0.06 -16.26 -19.89
C GLU A 244 1.31 -17.15 -19.95
N GLY A 245 1.12 -18.39 -20.40
CA GLY A 245 2.16 -19.42 -20.53
C GLY A 245 2.33 -20.33 -19.30
N ASP A 246 3.11 -21.40 -19.45
CA ASP A 246 3.27 -22.49 -18.48
C ASP A 246 4.28 -22.20 -17.36
N GLU A 247 5.06 -21.14 -17.49
CA GLU A 247 6.08 -20.74 -16.51
C GLU A 247 5.46 -20.31 -15.18
N LYS A 248 6.15 -20.55 -14.10
CA LYS A 248 5.69 -20.22 -12.76
C LYS A 248 6.65 -19.28 -12.02
N GLY A 249 6.06 -18.39 -11.21
CA GLY A 249 6.77 -17.63 -10.20
C GLY A 249 7.99 -16.86 -10.73
N ALA A 250 9.18 -17.23 -10.25
CA ALA A 250 10.43 -16.52 -10.55
C ALA A 250 10.82 -16.56 -12.04
N ALA A 251 10.60 -17.68 -12.74
CA ALA A 251 10.90 -17.78 -14.17
C ALA A 251 10.04 -16.81 -14.99
N ARG A 252 8.74 -16.77 -14.70
CA ARG A 252 7.80 -15.82 -15.32
C ARG A 252 8.20 -14.37 -15.05
N TYR A 253 8.49 -14.03 -13.81
CA TYR A 253 8.96 -12.70 -13.44
C TYR A 253 10.19 -12.29 -14.24
N MET A 254 11.20 -13.14 -14.34
CA MET A 254 12.42 -12.89 -15.11
C MET A 254 12.13 -12.71 -16.60
N ARG A 255 11.31 -13.59 -17.20
CA ARG A 255 10.91 -13.47 -18.62
C ARG A 255 10.22 -12.14 -18.89
N LEU A 256 9.30 -11.72 -18.04
CA LEU A 256 8.59 -10.44 -18.18
C LEU A 256 9.55 -9.25 -18.11
N LEU A 257 10.53 -9.25 -17.20
CA LEU A 257 11.58 -8.21 -17.15
C LEU A 257 12.43 -8.19 -18.40
N GLN A 258 12.89 -9.37 -18.87
CA GLN A 258 13.73 -9.51 -20.08
C GLN A 258 12.97 -9.13 -21.35
N SER A 259 11.67 -9.32 -21.41
CA SER A 259 10.84 -8.98 -22.58
C SER A 259 10.73 -7.48 -22.81
N HIS A 260 11.16 -6.64 -21.86
CA HIS A 260 11.08 -5.19 -21.97
C HIS A 260 12.48 -4.54 -22.00
N PRO A 261 13.01 -4.12 -23.18
CA PRO A 261 14.39 -3.65 -23.33
C PRO A 261 14.77 -2.46 -22.42
N ARG A 262 13.87 -1.50 -22.18
CA ARG A 262 14.12 -0.35 -21.30
C ARG A 262 14.31 -0.76 -19.83
N ILE A 263 13.46 -1.67 -19.37
CA ILE A 263 13.55 -2.19 -18.00
C ILE A 263 14.78 -3.07 -17.88
N TRP A 264 14.95 -4.01 -18.82
CA TRP A 264 16.07 -4.95 -18.78
C TRP A 264 17.43 -4.27 -18.85
N ARG A 265 17.58 -3.20 -19.64
CA ARG A 265 18.83 -2.42 -19.71
C ARG A 265 19.29 -1.92 -18.33
N ARG A 266 18.38 -1.58 -17.44
CA ARG A 266 18.70 -1.18 -16.06
C ARG A 266 19.08 -2.36 -15.17
N LEU A 267 18.59 -3.55 -15.50
CA LEU A 267 18.75 -4.78 -14.73
C LEU A 267 19.82 -5.73 -15.28
N ALA A 268 20.36 -5.48 -16.47
CA ALA A 268 21.24 -6.41 -17.17
C ALA A 268 22.52 -6.79 -16.37
N HIS A 269 22.98 -5.92 -15.48
CA HIS A 269 24.12 -6.14 -14.60
C HIS A 269 23.72 -6.13 -13.11
N ALA A 270 22.43 -6.15 -12.82
CA ALA A 270 21.89 -6.18 -11.48
C ALA A 270 21.65 -7.61 -11.01
N GLU A 271 21.63 -7.80 -9.70
CA GLU A 271 21.45 -9.10 -9.07
C GLU A 271 20.18 -9.12 -8.24
N PRO A 272 19.25 -10.09 -8.44
CA PRO A 272 18.10 -10.26 -7.57
C PRO A 272 18.56 -10.76 -6.19
N ILE A 273 17.96 -10.18 -5.15
CA ILE A 273 18.25 -10.52 -3.75
C ILE A 273 17.05 -11.23 -3.14
N GLY A 274 17.27 -12.43 -2.63
CA GLY A 274 16.24 -13.26 -2.04
C GLY A 274 15.28 -13.85 -3.09
N GLU A 275 14.06 -14.14 -2.67
CA GLU A 275 13.06 -14.80 -3.50
C GLU A 275 12.14 -13.80 -4.21
N VAL A 276 11.71 -14.16 -5.42
CA VAL A 276 10.60 -13.48 -6.09
C VAL A 276 9.32 -13.79 -5.32
N ARG A 277 8.63 -12.75 -4.94
CA ARG A 277 7.34 -12.83 -4.23
C ARG A 277 6.22 -12.38 -5.13
N GLY A 278 5.03 -12.94 -4.92
CA GLY A 278 3.89 -12.57 -5.72
C GLY A 278 2.57 -12.81 -4.99
N MET A 279 1.56 -12.17 -5.50
CA MET A 279 0.18 -12.38 -5.10
C MET A 279 -0.69 -12.37 -6.35
N ARG A 280 -1.45 -13.45 -6.52
CA ARG A 280 -2.41 -13.60 -7.63
C ARG A 280 -3.79 -13.17 -7.17
N ASP A 281 -4.57 -12.69 -8.13
CA ASP A 281 -5.99 -12.37 -7.96
C ASP A 281 -6.22 -11.52 -6.70
N ILE A 282 -5.57 -10.35 -6.66
CA ILE A 282 -5.59 -9.46 -5.51
C ILE A 282 -7.03 -9.08 -5.19
N GLY A 283 -7.47 -9.43 -3.98
CA GLY A 283 -8.80 -9.11 -3.50
C GLY A 283 -8.97 -7.61 -3.26
N ASN A 284 -10.11 -7.10 -3.72
CA ASN A 284 -10.55 -5.73 -3.53
C ASN A 284 -11.91 -5.76 -2.82
N LEU A 285 -11.94 -5.45 -1.52
CA LEU A 285 -13.15 -5.61 -0.71
C LEU A 285 -13.05 -4.85 0.62
N TYR A 286 -14.20 -4.68 1.23
CA TYR A 286 -14.34 -4.38 2.66
C TYR A 286 -14.96 -5.58 3.38
N ARG A 287 -14.66 -5.71 4.68
CA ARG A 287 -15.37 -6.62 5.59
C ARG A 287 -16.09 -5.81 6.65
N GLN A 288 -17.06 -6.46 7.30
CA GLN A 288 -17.68 -5.95 8.51
C GLN A 288 -16.59 -5.53 9.52
N ALA A 289 -16.69 -4.32 10.04
CA ALA A 289 -15.64 -3.70 10.83
C ALA A 289 -15.49 -4.32 12.24
N GLY A 290 -16.56 -4.93 12.75
CA GLY A 290 -16.57 -5.58 14.04
C GLY A 290 -17.96 -6.17 14.36
N GLY A 291 -18.04 -6.85 15.50
CA GLY A 291 -19.24 -7.49 16.02
C GLY A 291 -19.08 -7.76 17.53
N PRO A 292 -19.87 -8.68 18.12
CA PRO A 292 -19.81 -8.96 19.53
C PRO A 292 -18.38 -9.39 20.00
N GLY A 293 -17.69 -8.50 20.71
CA GLY A 293 -16.37 -8.73 21.27
C GLY A 293 -15.20 -8.75 20.28
N TRP A 294 -15.39 -8.30 19.03
CA TRP A 294 -14.31 -8.28 18.03
C TRP A 294 -14.36 -7.08 17.10
N ALA A 295 -13.20 -6.74 16.52
CA ALA A 295 -13.05 -5.75 15.46
C ALA A 295 -11.90 -6.15 14.50
N LEU A 296 -11.84 -5.52 13.31
CA LEU A 296 -10.80 -5.75 12.31
C LEU A 296 -10.08 -4.44 11.97
N VAL A 297 -8.77 -4.52 11.62
CA VAL A 297 -7.97 -3.38 11.15
C VAL A 297 -7.07 -3.80 9.98
N GLY A 298 -6.62 -2.83 9.19
CA GLY A 298 -5.72 -3.06 8.06
C GLY A 298 -6.32 -4.00 7.02
N ASP A 299 -5.49 -4.83 6.40
CA ASP A 299 -5.93 -5.76 5.35
C ASP A 299 -6.90 -6.86 5.85
N ALA A 300 -7.05 -7.05 7.16
CA ALA A 300 -8.10 -7.90 7.71
C ALA A 300 -9.48 -7.29 7.51
N LEU A 301 -9.60 -5.96 7.51
CA LEU A 301 -10.81 -5.20 7.30
C LEU A 301 -11.03 -4.80 5.84
N HIS A 302 -10.00 -4.20 5.22
CA HIS A 302 -10.09 -3.56 3.92
C HIS A 302 -8.90 -3.93 3.04
N GLN A 303 -9.19 -4.50 1.88
CA GLN A 303 -8.20 -4.89 0.89
C GLN A 303 -8.39 -4.09 -0.39
N LYS A 304 -7.28 -3.67 -0.94
CA LYS A 304 -7.25 -2.86 -2.16
C LYS A 304 -6.01 -3.22 -2.98
N ASP A 305 -6.14 -3.04 -4.28
CA ASP A 305 -5.06 -3.13 -5.25
C ASP A 305 -3.88 -2.21 -4.85
N PRO A 306 -2.62 -2.67 -4.94
CA PRO A 306 -1.45 -1.90 -4.52
C PRO A 306 -1.02 -0.81 -5.50
N LEU A 307 -1.70 -0.59 -6.62
CA LEU A 307 -1.33 0.35 -7.70
C LEU A 307 -0.93 1.75 -7.18
N ASP A 308 -1.60 2.23 -6.13
CA ASP A 308 -1.34 3.54 -5.52
C ASP A 308 -0.43 3.49 -4.28
N GLY A 309 0.02 2.32 -3.85
CA GLY A 309 0.90 2.15 -2.69
C GLY A 309 0.29 2.57 -1.36
N GLN A 310 -1.04 2.47 -1.17
CA GLN A 310 -1.75 3.04 0.00
C GLN A 310 -2.00 2.06 1.15
N GLY A 311 -1.64 0.77 1.00
CA GLY A 311 -1.99 -0.26 1.99
C GLY A 311 -1.44 0.00 3.40
N ILE A 312 -0.22 0.54 3.52
CA ILE A 312 0.36 0.88 4.83
C ILE A 312 -0.35 2.09 5.45
N TYR A 313 -0.72 3.10 4.64
CA TYR A 313 -1.54 4.21 5.12
C TYR A 313 -2.87 3.72 5.69
N ASP A 314 -3.60 2.92 4.93
CA ASP A 314 -4.90 2.40 5.35
C ASP A 314 -4.77 1.54 6.62
N ALA A 315 -3.69 0.75 6.76
CA ALA A 315 -3.41 -0.03 7.95
C ALA A 315 -3.22 0.85 9.20
N VAL A 316 -2.38 1.89 9.11
CA VAL A 316 -2.09 2.81 10.21
C VAL A 316 -3.30 3.69 10.53
N PHE A 317 -4.04 4.15 9.51
CA PHE A 317 -5.25 4.95 9.71
C PHE A 317 -6.37 4.16 10.38
N THR A 318 -6.65 2.93 9.94
CA THR A 318 -7.69 2.09 10.55
C THR A 318 -7.36 1.76 12.01
N ALA A 319 -6.07 1.55 12.33
CA ALA A 319 -5.60 1.40 13.70
C ALA A 319 -5.86 2.65 14.55
N LYS A 320 -5.58 3.86 14.01
CA LYS A 320 -5.90 5.13 14.67
C LYS A 320 -7.41 5.27 14.92
N ALA A 321 -8.23 5.03 13.92
CA ALA A 321 -9.68 5.17 14.03
C ALA A 321 -10.26 4.19 15.08
N LEU A 322 -9.82 2.92 15.05
CA LEU A 322 -10.25 1.93 16.03
C LEU A 322 -9.77 2.28 17.45
N SER A 323 -8.52 2.75 17.60
CA SER A 323 -8.02 3.15 18.93
C SER A 323 -8.88 4.24 19.56
N GLN A 324 -9.32 5.24 18.79
CA GLN A 324 -10.20 6.30 19.26
C GLN A 324 -11.57 5.77 19.71
N ALA A 325 -12.12 4.80 18.97
CA ALA A 325 -13.40 4.17 19.30
C ALA A 325 -13.30 3.31 20.57
N LEU A 326 -12.24 2.47 20.67
CA LEU A 326 -12.02 1.62 21.85
C LEU A 326 -11.75 2.42 23.12
N ILE A 327 -10.96 3.49 23.04
CA ILE A 327 -10.69 4.38 24.17
C ILE A 327 -12.00 5.03 24.67
N ALA A 328 -12.83 5.55 23.75
CA ALA A 328 -14.10 6.15 24.13
C ALA A 328 -15.07 5.12 24.75
N TRP A 329 -15.11 3.90 24.20
CA TRP A 329 -15.89 2.81 24.77
C TRP A 329 -15.42 2.43 26.19
N LYS A 330 -14.11 2.25 26.40
CA LYS A 330 -13.54 1.87 27.70
C LYS A 330 -13.70 2.97 28.75
N ARG A 331 -13.80 4.23 28.35
CA ARG A 331 -14.13 5.36 29.25
C ARG A 331 -15.61 5.47 29.58
N GLY A 332 -16.48 4.71 28.89
CA GLY A 332 -17.93 4.81 29.05
C GLY A 332 -18.57 5.95 28.26
N ASP A 333 -17.79 6.67 27.41
CA ASP A 333 -18.31 7.76 26.57
C ASP A 333 -19.23 7.23 25.45
N LEU A 334 -19.01 5.98 25.00
CA LEU A 334 -19.77 5.30 23.96
C LEU A 334 -20.12 3.87 24.41
N SER A 335 -21.29 3.38 24.00
CA SER A 335 -21.56 1.94 24.02
C SER A 335 -20.70 1.21 22.99
N TRP A 336 -20.58 -0.12 23.11
CA TRP A 336 -19.84 -0.94 22.14
C TRP A 336 -20.35 -0.77 20.71
N ALA A 337 -21.68 -0.80 20.53
CA ALA A 337 -22.32 -0.59 19.22
C ALA A 337 -21.99 0.79 18.63
N GLN A 338 -22.10 1.85 19.42
CA GLN A 338 -21.77 3.22 19.00
C GLN A 338 -20.27 3.35 18.63
N ALA A 339 -19.39 2.69 19.37
CA ALA A 339 -17.95 2.68 19.07
C ALA A 339 -17.65 2.02 17.72
N LEU A 340 -18.28 0.88 17.42
CA LEU A 340 -18.17 0.19 16.13
C LEU A 340 -18.75 1.01 14.98
N ASP A 341 -19.91 1.61 15.14
CA ASP A 341 -20.54 2.45 14.13
C ASP A 341 -19.66 3.67 13.80
N ARG A 342 -19.14 4.34 14.83
CA ARG A 342 -18.21 5.46 14.67
C ARG A 342 -16.92 5.03 13.94
N TYR A 343 -16.38 3.89 14.32
CA TYR A 343 -15.21 3.31 13.67
C TYR A 343 -15.45 3.01 12.19
N ALA A 344 -16.51 2.26 11.89
CA ALA A 344 -16.87 1.91 10.52
C ALA A 344 -17.10 3.14 9.63
N ALA A 345 -17.80 4.15 10.17
CA ALA A 345 -18.04 5.41 9.45
C ALA A 345 -16.73 6.17 9.18
N ALA A 346 -15.83 6.26 10.16
CA ALA A 346 -14.53 6.93 9.99
C ALA A 346 -13.64 6.23 8.95
N VAL A 347 -13.58 4.90 8.98
CA VAL A 347 -12.83 4.12 7.99
C VAL A 347 -13.41 4.34 6.60
N ARG A 348 -14.74 4.23 6.44
CA ARG A 348 -15.38 4.41 5.15
C ARG A 348 -15.16 5.81 4.58
N ALA A 349 -15.31 6.83 5.40
CA ALA A 349 -15.12 8.23 4.98
C ALA A 349 -13.69 8.48 4.44
N GLU A 350 -12.67 7.91 5.08
CA GLU A 350 -11.27 8.15 4.70
C GLU A 350 -10.80 7.25 3.55
N THR A 351 -11.13 5.95 3.59
CA THR A 351 -10.49 4.99 2.68
C THR A 351 -11.28 4.76 1.40
N HIS A 352 -12.62 4.88 1.43
CA HIS A 352 -13.47 4.55 0.29
C HIS A 352 -13.30 5.49 -0.93
N PRO A 353 -13.12 6.82 -0.77
CA PRO A 353 -12.85 7.67 -1.93
C PRO A 353 -11.58 7.26 -2.69
N MET A 354 -10.52 6.90 -1.96
CA MET A 354 -9.29 6.41 -2.60
C MET A 354 -9.45 4.99 -3.17
N TYR A 355 -10.26 4.15 -2.53
CA TYR A 355 -10.61 2.84 -3.08
C TYR A 355 -11.24 2.96 -4.47
N LEU A 356 -12.21 3.88 -4.62
CA LEU A 356 -12.85 4.13 -5.92
C LEU A 356 -11.86 4.65 -6.95
N VAL A 357 -11.01 5.61 -6.58
CA VAL A 357 -9.95 6.14 -7.47
C VAL A 357 -8.99 5.03 -7.90
N THR A 358 -8.55 4.17 -6.98
CA THR A 358 -7.67 3.04 -7.30
C THR A 358 -8.36 2.09 -8.28
N MET A 359 -9.62 1.72 -8.03
CA MET A 359 -10.38 0.82 -8.92
C MET A 359 -10.59 1.42 -10.31
N ASP A 360 -10.89 2.71 -10.40
CA ASP A 360 -10.99 3.42 -11.67
C ASP A 360 -9.63 3.42 -12.40
N ARG A 361 -8.53 3.66 -11.71
CA ARG A 361 -7.19 3.61 -12.30
C ARG A 361 -6.85 2.20 -12.80
N VAL A 362 -7.08 1.15 -12.00
CA VAL A 362 -6.91 -0.24 -12.43
C VAL A 362 -7.70 -0.50 -13.71
N LYS A 363 -8.97 -0.12 -13.75
CA LYS A 363 -9.82 -0.28 -14.93
C LYS A 363 -9.27 0.47 -16.13
N TYR A 364 -8.88 1.74 -15.97
CA TYR A 364 -8.43 2.58 -17.08
C TYR A 364 -7.02 2.26 -17.56
N GLU A 365 -6.10 1.93 -16.67
CA GLU A 365 -4.70 1.69 -17.01
C GLU A 365 -4.44 0.27 -17.50
N LEU A 366 -5.14 -0.72 -16.95
CA LEU A 366 -4.88 -2.13 -17.22
C LEU A 366 -5.93 -2.80 -18.12
N TYR A 367 -7.20 -2.42 -18.01
CA TYR A 367 -8.31 -3.12 -18.67
C TYR A 367 -8.89 -2.39 -19.89
N THR A 368 -8.67 -1.05 -20.02
CA THR A 368 -9.27 -0.30 -21.13
C THR A 368 -8.34 -0.24 -22.31
N GLN A 369 -8.77 -0.81 -23.45
CA GLN A 369 -8.12 -0.59 -24.75
C GLN A 369 -8.63 0.71 -25.37
N ARG A 370 -7.74 1.62 -25.68
CA ARG A 370 -8.05 2.91 -26.32
C ARG A 370 -7.34 3.03 -27.66
N PRO A 371 -7.90 3.76 -28.63
CA PRO A 371 -7.18 4.07 -29.86
C PRO A 371 -5.85 4.76 -29.54
N ASP A 372 -4.75 4.24 -30.09
CA ASP A 372 -3.38 4.67 -29.74
C ASP A 372 -3.17 6.18 -29.90
N TRP A 373 -3.71 6.78 -30.96
CA TRP A 373 -3.55 8.20 -31.22
C TRP A 373 -4.26 9.10 -30.19
N ALA A 374 -5.48 8.72 -29.79
CA ALA A 374 -6.25 9.46 -28.79
C ALA A 374 -5.60 9.35 -27.41
N TYR A 375 -5.18 8.12 -27.03
CA TYR A 375 -4.50 7.86 -25.79
C TYR A 375 -3.17 8.63 -25.70
N ARG A 376 -2.34 8.59 -26.75
CA ARG A 376 -1.05 9.32 -26.80
C ARG A 376 -1.24 10.83 -26.65
N SER A 377 -2.20 11.41 -27.36
CA SER A 377 -2.45 12.86 -27.28
C SER A 377 -2.93 13.25 -25.88
N TRP A 378 -3.90 12.52 -25.34
CA TRP A 378 -4.45 12.79 -24.02
C TRP A 378 -3.40 12.69 -22.93
N MET A 379 -2.68 11.58 -22.87
CA MET A 379 -1.68 11.36 -21.83
C MET A 379 -0.53 12.38 -21.92
N ARG A 380 -0.11 12.76 -23.12
CA ARG A 380 0.87 13.83 -23.32
C ARG A 380 0.37 15.18 -22.78
N TRP A 381 -0.89 15.55 -23.05
CA TRP A 381 -1.47 16.78 -22.55
C TRP A 381 -1.53 16.81 -21.02
N LEU A 382 -1.91 15.70 -20.40
CA LEU A 382 -1.89 15.56 -18.94
C LEU A 382 -0.45 15.57 -18.39
N ALA A 383 0.48 14.91 -19.09
CA ALA A 383 1.89 14.85 -18.72
C ALA A 383 2.56 16.22 -18.71
N ASP A 384 2.17 17.12 -19.61
CA ASP A 384 2.70 18.48 -19.71
C ASP A 384 2.01 19.44 -18.72
N ASP A 385 0.81 19.13 -18.26
CA ASP A 385 0.02 20.02 -17.41
C ASP A 385 0.53 20.07 -15.96
N ARG A 386 0.89 21.28 -15.49
CA ARG A 386 1.45 21.48 -14.14
C ARG A 386 0.44 21.20 -13.04
N GLU A 387 -0.82 21.60 -13.23
CA GLU A 387 -1.85 21.42 -12.20
C GLU A 387 -2.24 19.94 -12.07
N TYR A 388 -2.34 19.21 -13.18
CA TYR A 388 -2.54 17.76 -13.13
C TYR A 388 -1.43 17.06 -12.33
N LYS A 389 -0.16 17.33 -12.66
CA LYS A 389 1.00 16.74 -11.94
C LYS A 389 0.99 17.06 -10.44
N ARG A 390 0.74 18.31 -10.11
CA ARG A 390 0.65 18.75 -8.71
C ARG A 390 -0.47 18.00 -7.97
N ARG A 391 -1.66 17.93 -8.55
CA ARG A 391 -2.81 17.26 -7.94
C ARG A 391 -2.61 15.76 -7.82
N PHE A 392 -1.96 15.13 -8.81
CA PHE A 392 -1.61 13.72 -8.72
C PHE A 392 -0.64 13.42 -7.58
N GLY A 393 0.39 14.23 -7.41
CA GLY A 393 1.29 14.13 -6.25
C GLY A 393 0.57 14.35 -4.92
N LEU A 394 -0.36 15.32 -4.85
CA LEU A 394 -1.19 15.56 -3.67
C LEU A 394 -2.13 14.39 -3.37
N LEU A 395 -2.70 13.74 -4.41
CA LEU A 395 -3.53 12.54 -4.25
C LEU A 395 -2.74 11.41 -3.59
N LEU A 396 -1.57 11.07 -4.14
CA LEU A 396 -0.72 10.01 -3.60
C LEU A 396 -0.25 10.33 -2.18
N GLY A 397 0.09 11.59 -1.90
CA GLY A 397 0.50 12.06 -0.57
C GLY A 397 -0.65 12.27 0.42
N ARG A 398 -1.90 12.00 0.02
CA ARG A 398 -3.12 12.28 0.85
C ARG A 398 -3.25 13.75 1.26
N GLY A 399 -2.78 14.67 0.43
CA GLY A 399 -2.89 16.12 0.63
C GLY A 399 -4.13 16.74 0.00
N ILE A 400 -4.97 15.95 -0.65
CA ILE A 400 -6.20 16.35 -1.32
C ILE A 400 -7.24 15.25 -1.16
N ASP A 401 -8.53 15.63 -1.10
CA ASP A 401 -9.64 14.69 -1.10
C ASP A 401 -9.63 13.84 -2.40
N PRO A 402 -9.51 12.50 -2.31
CA PRO A 402 -9.48 11.66 -3.49
C PRO A 402 -10.73 11.79 -4.38
N ALA A 403 -11.91 12.05 -3.80
CA ALA A 403 -13.14 12.25 -4.57
C ALA A 403 -13.09 13.52 -5.44
N ARG A 404 -12.18 14.45 -5.14
CA ARG A 404 -12.05 15.76 -5.81
C ARG A 404 -10.67 15.98 -6.43
N TRP A 405 -9.87 14.92 -6.57
CA TRP A 405 -8.50 15.07 -7.04
C TRP A 405 -8.39 15.59 -8.48
N LEU A 406 -9.33 15.23 -9.36
CA LEU A 406 -9.35 15.65 -10.77
C LEU A 406 -10.75 16.14 -11.16
N PRO A 407 -11.16 17.35 -10.73
CA PRO A 407 -12.45 17.90 -11.12
C PRO A 407 -12.49 18.22 -12.61
N ALA A 408 -13.68 18.13 -13.22
CA ALA A 408 -13.87 18.35 -14.65
C ALA A 408 -13.23 19.64 -15.23
N PRO A 409 -13.28 20.80 -14.55
CA PRO A 409 -12.61 22.01 -15.04
C PRO A 409 -11.10 21.87 -15.17
N VAL A 410 -10.44 21.14 -14.25
CA VAL A 410 -8.99 20.89 -14.33
C VAL A 410 -8.66 19.98 -15.49
N LEU A 411 -9.41 18.88 -15.66
CA LEU A 411 -9.24 17.94 -16.77
C LEU A 411 -9.47 18.62 -18.12
N LEU A 412 -10.58 19.32 -18.29
CA LEU A 412 -10.91 20.04 -19.51
C LEU A 412 -9.89 21.15 -19.80
N GLY A 413 -9.43 21.87 -18.78
CA GLY A 413 -8.39 22.86 -18.91
C GLY A 413 -7.05 22.27 -19.38
N ALA A 414 -6.63 21.12 -18.86
CA ALA A 414 -5.42 20.43 -19.31
C ALA A 414 -5.54 19.98 -20.78
N ILE A 415 -6.69 19.42 -21.17
CA ILE A 415 -6.98 19.03 -22.54
C ILE A 415 -6.96 20.25 -23.48
N ALA A 416 -7.63 21.34 -23.12
CA ALA A 416 -7.68 22.55 -23.94
C ALA A 416 -6.28 23.17 -24.13
N ARG A 417 -5.48 23.31 -23.05
CA ARG A 417 -4.10 23.82 -23.14
C ARG A 417 -3.22 22.92 -24.01
N GLY A 418 -3.37 21.61 -23.90
CA GLY A 418 -2.61 20.65 -24.68
C GLY A 418 -2.97 20.71 -26.17
N ALA A 419 -4.26 20.76 -26.50
CA ALA A 419 -4.75 20.87 -27.89
C ALA A 419 -4.31 22.18 -28.53
N LEU A 420 -4.43 23.30 -27.82
CA LEU A 420 -3.95 24.63 -28.33
C LEU A 420 -2.44 24.64 -28.52
N GLY A 421 -1.68 23.98 -27.63
CA GLY A 421 -0.23 23.82 -27.76
C GLY A 421 0.14 23.01 -29.04
N ASP A 422 -0.61 21.98 -29.34
CA ASP A 422 -0.42 21.20 -30.60
C ASP A 422 -0.72 22.03 -31.83
N LEU A 423 -1.84 22.75 -31.84
CA LEU A 423 -2.21 23.65 -32.93
C LEU A 423 -1.11 24.71 -33.13
N GLY A 424 -0.62 25.34 -32.11
CA GLY A 424 0.50 26.28 -32.18
C GLY A 424 1.75 25.67 -32.79
N ARG A 425 2.11 24.45 -32.39
CA ARG A 425 3.25 23.72 -32.97
C ARG A 425 3.08 23.38 -34.44
N MET A 426 1.87 23.05 -34.89
CA MET A 426 1.56 22.81 -36.29
C MET A 426 1.71 24.08 -37.14
N LEU A 427 1.23 25.22 -36.63
CA LEU A 427 1.32 26.51 -37.32
C LEU A 427 2.74 27.06 -37.40
N THR A 428 3.60 26.76 -36.43
CA THR A 428 4.98 27.22 -36.36
C THR A 428 6.00 26.31 -37.05
N ARG A 429 5.63 25.10 -37.41
CA ARG A 429 6.47 24.23 -38.26
C ARG A 429 6.59 24.81 -39.66
N ARG A 430 7.67 25.55 -39.92
CA ARG A 430 8.07 25.89 -41.28
C ARG A 430 8.27 24.59 -42.06
N PRO A 431 7.74 24.50 -43.32
CA PRO A 431 8.04 23.37 -44.18
C PRO A 431 9.57 23.29 -44.38
N ARG A 432 10.16 22.12 -44.14
CA ARG A 432 11.56 21.88 -44.52
C ARG A 432 11.67 22.17 -46.00
N PRO A 433 12.62 23.01 -46.45
CA PRO A 433 12.83 23.18 -47.86
C PRO A 433 13.11 21.81 -48.48
N SER A 434 12.34 21.48 -49.51
CA SER A 434 12.56 20.28 -50.31
C SER A 434 14.00 20.32 -50.82
N ALA A 435 14.79 19.31 -50.46
CA ALA A 435 16.11 19.12 -51.08
C ALA A 435 15.91 19.02 -52.60
N ILE A 436 16.40 20.00 -53.31
CA ILE A 436 16.48 19.97 -54.77
C ILE A 436 17.38 18.78 -55.11
N PRO A 437 16.95 17.82 -55.95
CA PRO A 437 17.85 16.78 -56.39
C PRO A 437 18.92 17.46 -57.27
N SER A 438 20.17 17.45 -56.80
CA SER A 438 21.31 17.80 -57.66
C SER A 438 21.40 16.74 -58.75
N GLY A 439 20.93 17.09 -59.95
CA GLY A 439 21.23 16.35 -61.15
C GLY A 439 22.72 16.49 -61.48
N ARG A 440 23.37 15.37 -61.60
CA ARG A 440 24.32 14.90 -62.60
C ARG A 440 24.99 13.61 -62.07
#